data_b3ddd81847c8a1fa0810874a05056ad3
#
_entry.id   b3ddd81847c8a1fa0810874a05056ad3
#
_cell.length_a   1.000
_cell.length_b   1.000
_cell.length_c   1.000
_cell.angle_alpha   90.00
_cell.angle_beta   90.00
_cell.angle_gamma   90.00
#
_symmetry.space_group_name_H-M   'P 1'
#
loop_
_entity.id
_entity.type
_entity.pdbx_description
1 polymer ?
#
loop_
_entity_poly.entity_id
_entity_poly.type
_entity_poly.pdbx_seq_one_letter_code
_entity_poly.pdbx_strand_id
1 'polypeptide(L)'
;MFKKYNENQDYLLPPSFKEYLWEEHESIILSEIINELNLDKLYKEYNKNSYWKWRPAYNPKMLLKILFYGYMTWTFSSRKLANKLKSDLAFMYLSGNNQADFRTINRFRSEKWKILEDIFIQIVKKAKKLWLISFWTVSLDWTKIYANASKNKNYELELLEKKIKWLFDEAEKIDKFEDGEYWEDNENHIPKELKTKEWRDKKRKKIEEKKKNLKEKQEFIKNEIKFKKIAWINQKRINSTDKDSRLMMMKRKDWWNWYNPQILTENQIILTTTVPNSSDDSNELIPILNKVKKNFKEEQIQILLADKWYWNEENYKYLKEKEILWYIPHPESNWINLEDYKYNKEEDIYIDKNWKIFKFKQFMWKINWNIKKWRPKKEEQIKIKEEDYKAKLYFTRLENWKNKYLYVDIKLKQIYKENNDRLYSEEWRKIYKKRSTCVEPVFGNIKANLWFERFLLRWFEWVQTEWNLISIAHNLKKIIKFKLS
;
A
#
# COMPACT_ATOMS: atom_id res chain seq x y z
N MET A 1 26.50 -8.00 52.35
CA MET A 1 25.81 -6.80 52.84
C MET A 1 24.83 -6.37 51.74
N PHE A 2 23.51 -6.37 52.00
CA PHE A 2 22.52 -5.90 51.03
C PHE A 2 22.38 -4.38 51.06
N LYS A 3 22.06 -3.76 49.92
CA LYS A 3 21.73 -2.31 49.88
C LYS A 3 20.44 -2.07 50.68
N LYS A 4 20.36 -0.92 51.36
CA LYS A 4 19.13 -0.50 52.04
C LYS A 4 17.99 -0.43 51.04
N TYR A 5 16.84 -1.05 51.36
CA TYR A 5 15.64 -1.06 50.58
C TYR A 5 14.49 -0.50 51.41
N ASN A 6 13.85 0.55 50.92
CA ASN A 6 12.64 1.12 51.51
C ASN A 6 11.68 1.46 50.36
N GLU A 7 10.58 0.73 50.29
CA GLU A 7 9.54 0.90 49.24
C GLU A 7 8.67 2.14 49.47
N ASN A 8 8.68 2.68 50.70
CA ASN A 8 7.91 3.87 51.09
C ASN A 8 8.85 5.12 51.25
N GLN A 9 9.88 5.20 50.40
CA GLN A 9 10.79 6.33 50.45
C GLN A 9 10.14 7.58 49.83
N ASP A 10 9.92 8.61 50.64
CA ASP A 10 9.42 9.91 50.19
C ASP A 10 10.60 10.84 49.89
N TYR A 11 10.42 11.67 48.86
CA TYR A 11 11.34 12.74 48.52
C TYR A 11 10.77 14.09 49.01
N LEU A 12 11.59 14.86 49.65
CA LEU A 12 11.23 16.19 50.13
C LEU A 12 10.89 17.17 48.99
N LEU A 13 11.59 17.01 47.85
CA LEU A 13 11.31 17.67 46.57
C LEU A 13 11.30 16.59 45.50
N PRO A 14 10.18 16.37 44.81
CA PRO A 14 10.15 15.36 43.76
C PRO A 14 11.07 15.80 42.59
N PRO A 15 12.00 14.98 42.16
CA PRO A 15 12.84 15.26 40.99
C PRO A 15 12.01 15.42 39.71
N SER A 16 12.53 16.19 38.77
CA SER A 16 11.88 16.32 37.49
C SER A 16 11.87 14.96 36.72
N PHE A 17 10.87 14.69 35.90
CA PHE A 17 10.85 13.47 35.07
C PHE A 17 12.10 13.35 34.22
N LYS A 18 12.74 14.45 33.81
CA LYS A 18 13.98 14.46 33.04
C LYS A 18 15.17 13.91 33.82
N GLU A 19 15.23 14.16 35.11
CA GLU A 19 16.32 13.68 35.97
C GLU A 19 16.32 12.17 36.20
N TYR A 20 15.16 11.54 36.08
CA TYR A 20 15.04 10.07 36.11
C TYR A 20 15.44 9.40 34.79
N LEU A 21 15.47 10.15 33.69
CA LEU A 21 15.89 9.68 32.37
C LEU A 21 17.36 10.09 32.20
N TRP A 22 18.17 9.16 31.64
CA TRP A 22 19.54 9.53 31.25
C TRP A 22 19.50 10.51 30.07
N GLU A 23 20.49 11.38 29.93
CA GLU A 23 20.51 12.48 28.97
C GLU A 23 20.32 11.99 27.50
N GLU A 24 20.84 10.85 27.16
CA GLU A 24 20.74 10.24 25.82
C GLU A 24 19.47 9.40 25.63
N HIS A 25 18.49 9.48 26.56
CA HIS A 25 17.27 8.69 26.42
C HIS A 25 16.46 9.11 25.16
N GLU A 26 15.99 8.12 24.36
CA GLU A 26 15.29 8.34 23.10
C GLU A 26 14.12 9.34 23.21
N SER A 27 13.41 9.40 24.33
CA SER A 27 12.30 10.33 24.54
C SER A 27 12.75 11.79 24.64
N ILE A 28 13.94 12.06 25.20
CA ILE A 28 14.50 13.41 25.31
C ILE A 28 14.86 13.91 23.91
N ILE A 29 15.64 13.11 23.16
CA ILE A 29 16.05 13.45 21.79
C ILE A 29 14.84 13.59 20.87
N LEU A 30 13.83 12.70 20.99
CA LEU A 30 12.57 12.82 20.28
C LEU A 30 11.87 14.14 20.58
N SER A 31 11.80 14.52 21.86
CA SER A 31 11.19 15.78 22.28
C SER A 31 11.88 17.01 21.65
N GLU A 32 13.21 17.01 21.59
CA GLU A 32 14.01 18.03 20.92
C GLU A 32 13.72 18.09 19.41
N ILE A 33 13.75 16.95 18.73
CA ILE A 33 13.45 16.87 17.31
C ILE A 33 12.08 17.47 16.99
N ILE A 34 11.06 17.12 17.80
CA ILE A 34 9.69 17.62 17.56
C ILE A 34 9.58 19.11 17.92
N ASN A 35 10.36 19.60 18.87
CA ASN A 35 10.38 21.02 19.23
C ASN A 35 10.91 21.90 18.08
N GLU A 36 11.79 21.37 17.24
CA GLU A 36 12.35 22.09 16.09
C GLU A 36 11.42 22.07 14.85
N LEU A 37 10.34 21.27 14.85
CA LEU A 37 9.41 21.21 13.73
C LEU A 37 8.47 22.41 13.71
N ASN A 38 8.12 22.87 12.51
CA ASN A 38 7.06 23.86 12.33
C ASN A 38 5.68 23.18 12.48
N LEU A 39 4.99 23.49 13.54
CA LEU A 39 3.68 22.95 13.88
C LEU A 39 2.53 23.96 13.74
N ASP A 40 2.74 25.11 13.08
CA ASP A 40 1.74 26.19 12.95
C ASP A 40 0.45 25.71 12.32
N LYS A 41 0.55 24.87 11.29
CA LYS A 41 -0.63 24.26 10.64
C LYS A 41 -1.43 23.38 11.60
N LEU A 42 -0.73 22.63 12.47
CA LEU A 42 -1.34 21.77 13.47
C LEU A 42 -2.10 22.61 14.52
N TYR A 43 -1.48 23.68 15.01
CA TYR A 43 -2.11 24.58 15.96
C TYR A 43 -3.31 25.33 15.35
N LYS A 44 -3.18 25.84 14.12
CA LYS A 44 -4.28 26.52 13.43
C LYS A 44 -5.51 25.63 13.25
N GLU A 45 -5.31 24.37 12.86
CA GLU A 45 -6.41 23.44 12.66
C GLU A 45 -7.02 22.98 14.00
N TYR A 46 -6.18 22.84 15.03
CA TYR A 46 -6.63 22.43 16.35
C TYR A 46 -7.47 23.53 17.03
N ASN A 47 -7.08 24.77 16.88
CA ASN A 47 -7.79 25.93 17.44
C ASN A 47 -9.15 26.14 16.79
N LYS A 48 -9.32 25.92 15.48
CA LYS A 48 -10.63 26.00 14.82
C LYS A 48 -11.72 25.16 15.48
N ASN A 49 -11.35 24.04 16.09
CA ASN A 49 -12.27 23.09 16.71
C ASN A 49 -12.42 23.24 18.22
N SER A 50 -11.71 24.19 18.87
CA SER A 50 -11.65 24.28 20.33
C SER A 50 -12.52 25.38 20.94
N TYR A 51 -12.99 26.35 20.15
CA TYR A 51 -13.69 27.56 20.66
C TYR A 51 -15.01 27.29 21.44
N TRP A 52 -15.59 26.07 21.31
CA TRP A 52 -16.90 25.73 21.89
C TRP A 52 -16.84 24.69 23.00
N LYS A 53 -15.65 24.37 23.56
CA LYS A 53 -15.53 23.29 24.55
C LYS A 53 -15.28 23.83 25.96
N TRP A 54 -16.11 23.41 26.89
CA TRP A 54 -16.01 23.74 28.31
C TRP A 54 -14.70 23.26 28.98
N ARG A 55 -14.00 22.28 28.42
CA ARG A 55 -12.71 21.79 28.93
C ARG A 55 -11.60 22.18 27.97
N PRO A 56 -10.47 22.72 28.51
CA PRO A 56 -9.31 23.05 27.69
C PRO A 56 -8.81 21.79 26.93
N ALA A 57 -8.45 21.97 25.67
CA ALA A 57 -7.92 20.89 24.85
C ALA A 57 -6.47 20.58 25.25
N TYR A 58 -6.08 19.32 25.17
CA TYR A 58 -4.68 18.94 25.31
C TYR A 58 -3.82 19.57 24.22
N ASN A 59 -2.58 19.93 24.56
CA ASN A 59 -1.66 20.50 23.60
C ASN A 59 -1.40 19.51 22.44
N PRO A 60 -1.62 19.89 21.17
CA PRO A 60 -1.45 18.99 20.04
C PRO A 60 0.00 18.52 19.85
N LYS A 61 1.00 19.31 20.22
CA LYS A 61 2.41 18.92 20.21
C LYS A 61 2.69 17.79 21.20
N MET A 62 2.06 17.82 22.38
CA MET A 62 2.12 16.74 23.36
C MET A 62 1.54 15.45 22.80
N LEU A 63 0.34 15.51 22.18
CA LEU A 63 -0.29 14.33 21.57
C LEU A 63 0.57 13.75 20.45
N LEU A 64 1.24 14.60 19.67
CA LEU A 64 2.18 14.20 18.63
C LEU A 64 3.39 13.43 19.21
N LYS A 65 4.00 13.96 20.28
CA LYS A 65 5.13 13.32 20.99
C LYS A 65 4.73 11.94 21.50
N ILE A 66 3.57 11.83 22.13
CA ILE A 66 3.02 10.57 22.66
C ILE A 66 2.81 9.54 21.54
N LEU A 67 2.21 9.96 20.42
CA LEU A 67 1.99 9.07 19.28
C LEU A 67 3.31 8.59 18.69
N PHE A 68 4.24 9.48 18.39
CA PHE A 68 5.50 9.09 17.76
C PHE A 68 6.32 8.18 18.67
N TYR A 69 6.44 8.49 19.95
CA TYR A 69 7.13 7.64 20.90
C TYR A 69 6.41 6.29 21.07
N GLY A 70 5.07 6.29 21.07
CA GLY A 70 4.29 5.07 21.11
C GLY A 70 4.56 4.16 19.92
N TYR A 71 4.61 4.71 18.71
CA TYR A 71 4.94 3.94 17.51
C TYR A 71 6.41 3.47 17.50
N MET A 72 7.33 4.24 18.06
CA MET A 72 8.73 3.83 18.22
C MET A 72 8.90 2.69 19.23
N THR A 73 8.03 2.60 20.24
CA THR A 73 8.06 1.61 21.33
C THR A 73 6.95 0.55 21.24
N TRP A 74 6.46 0.25 20.04
CA TRP A 74 5.45 -0.80 19.72
C TRP A 74 4.11 -0.64 20.41
N THR A 75 3.80 0.54 20.86
CA THR A 75 2.54 0.84 21.54
C THR A 75 1.56 1.55 20.62
N PHE A 76 0.89 0.79 19.74
CA PHE A 76 -0.03 1.33 18.74
C PHE A 76 -1.44 1.55 19.26
N SER A 77 -1.85 0.80 20.28
CA SER A 77 -3.20 0.91 20.85
C SER A 77 -3.36 2.17 21.67
N SER A 78 -4.34 3.01 21.34
CA SER A 78 -4.66 4.22 22.11
C SER A 78 -4.99 3.94 23.59
N ARG A 79 -5.59 2.78 23.90
CA ARG A 79 -5.83 2.36 25.29
C ARG A 79 -4.53 2.06 26.03
N LYS A 80 -3.59 1.33 25.36
CA LYS A 80 -2.27 1.09 25.95
C LYS A 80 -1.48 2.37 26.12
N LEU A 81 -1.55 3.30 25.15
CA LEU A 81 -0.93 4.63 25.28
C LEU A 81 -1.48 5.40 26.50
N ALA A 82 -2.81 5.46 26.65
CA ALA A 82 -3.42 6.13 27.80
C ALA A 82 -3.01 5.51 29.15
N ASN A 83 -2.80 4.20 29.22
CA ASN A 83 -2.31 3.53 30.41
C ASN A 83 -0.82 3.88 30.66
N LYS A 84 0.02 3.91 29.61
CA LYS A 84 1.43 4.28 29.75
C LYS A 84 1.65 5.70 30.20
N LEU A 85 0.74 6.63 29.90
CA LEU A 85 0.78 8.00 30.44
C LEU A 85 0.70 8.05 31.98
N LYS A 86 0.26 6.98 32.63
CA LYS A 86 0.12 6.87 34.09
C LYS A 86 1.26 6.10 34.75
N SER A 87 1.99 5.26 34.01
CA SER A 87 2.91 4.26 34.58
C SER A 87 4.30 4.26 33.95
N ASP A 88 4.50 4.91 32.81
CA ASP A 88 5.78 4.89 32.07
C ASP A 88 6.42 6.28 32.12
N LEU A 89 7.61 6.36 32.70
CA LEU A 89 8.30 7.61 32.97
C LEU A 89 8.57 8.45 31.70
N ALA A 90 8.94 7.79 30.60
CA ALA A 90 9.18 8.49 29.34
C ALA A 90 7.89 9.09 28.76
N PHE A 91 6.76 8.38 28.88
CA PHE A 91 5.45 8.91 28.49
C PHE A 91 4.99 10.04 29.42
N MET A 92 5.24 9.95 30.72
CA MET A 92 4.96 11.04 31.68
C MET A 92 5.79 12.30 31.36
N TYR A 93 7.08 12.13 31.05
CA TYR A 93 7.93 13.23 30.60
C TYR A 93 7.37 13.89 29.33
N LEU A 94 7.09 13.10 28.27
CA LEU A 94 6.60 13.61 26.98
C LEU A 94 5.24 14.30 27.08
N SER A 95 4.40 13.87 28.03
CA SER A 95 3.06 14.43 28.26
C SER A 95 3.05 15.57 29.25
N GLY A 96 4.17 15.87 29.96
CA GLY A 96 4.17 16.79 31.06
C GLY A 96 3.17 16.38 32.16
N ASN A 97 3.11 15.07 32.42
CA ASN A 97 2.19 14.42 33.38
C ASN A 97 0.69 14.59 33.05
N ASN A 98 0.35 14.99 31.81
CA ASN A 98 -1.05 15.02 31.36
C ASN A 98 -1.54 13.64 30.97
N GLN A 99 -2.71 13.25 31.48
CA GLN A 99 -3.32 11.94 31.25
C GLN A 99 -4.44 12.03 30.21
N ALA A 100 -4.07 12.11 28.93
CA ALA A 100 -5.05 12.09 27.85
C ALA A 100 -5.75 10.73 27.76
N ASP A 101 -7.07 10.75 27.64
CA ASP A 101 -7.85 9.52 27.48
C ASP A 101 -7.64 8.90 26.08
N PHE A 102 -7.92 7.61 25.96
CA PHE A 102 -7.73 6.84 24.73
C PHE A 102 -8.58 7.35 23.55
N ARG A 103 -9.75 7.99 23.80
CA ARG A 103 -10.63 8.53 22.76
C ARG A 103 -9.99 9.77 22.15
N THR A 104 -9.39 10.64 23.02
CA THR A 104 -8.66 11.82 22.58
C THR A 104 -7.46 11.46 21.72
N ILE A 105 -6.64 10.49 22.15
CA ILE A 105 -5.47 10.01 21.39
C ILE A 105 -5.92 9.41 20.05
N ASN A 106 -6.97 8.57 20.06
CA ASN A 106 -7.47 7.94 18.83
C ASN A 106 -8.05 8.95 17.84
N ARG A 107 -8.81 9.93 18.32
CA ARG A 107 -9.39 11.00 17.49
C ARG A 107 -8.29 11.85 16.87
N PHE A 108 -7.28 12.25 17.66
CA PHE A 108 -6.14 13.00 17.16
C PHE A 108 -5.42 12.25 16.02
N ARG A 109 -5.19 10.94 16.19
CA ARG A 109 -4.58 10.08 15.18
C ARG A 109 -5.40 10.00 13.88
N SER A 110 -6.73 9.86 13.97
CA SER A 110 -7.59 9.67 12.81
C SER A 110 -7.92 10.96 12.05
N GLU A 111 -8.04 12.10 12.75
CA GLU A 111 -8.47 13.36 12.14
C GLU A 111 -7.34 14.18 11.51
N LYS A 112 -6.06 13.92 11.86
CA LYS A 112 -4.94 14.81 11.51
C LYS A 112 -4.01 14.28 10.41
N TRP A 113 -4.51 13.43 9.53
CA TRP A 113 -3.73 12.76 8.50
C TRP A 113 -2.97 13.69 7.54
N LYS A 114 -3.56 14.81 7.10
CA LYS A 114 -2.92 15.79 6.21
C LYS A 114 -1.72 16.45 6.84
N ILE A 115 -1.82 16.73 8.13
CA ILE A 115 -0.76 17.36 8.90
C ILE A 115 0.37 16.37 9.16
N LEU A 116 0.05 15.12 9.42
CA LEU A 116 1.07 14.07 9.58
C LEU A 116 1.91 13.88 8.32
N GLU A 117 1.34 14.08 7.14
CA GLU A 117 2.12 14.07 5.89
C GLU A 117 3.10 15.26 5.82
N ASP A 118 2.67 16.46 6.22
CA ASP A 118 3.55 17.63 6.29
C ASP A 118 4.69 17.44 7.30
N ILE A 119 4.38 16.86 8.45
CA ILE A 119 5.40 16.51 9.46
C ILE A 119 6.37 15.45 8.95
N PHE A 120 5.88 14.44 8.23
CA PHE A 120 6.72 13.44 7.60
C PHE A 120 7.75 14.08 6.66
N ILE A 121 7.32 15.02 5.82
CA ILE A 121 8.21 15.76 4.91
C ILE A 121 9.27 16.54 5.69
N GLN A 122 8.90 17.20 6.81
CA GLN A 122 9.85 17.93 7.65
C GLN A 122 10.91 17.01 8.27
N ILE A 123 10.52 15.80 8.71
CA ILE A 123 11.44 14.80 9.26
C ILE A 123 12.42 14.31 8.18
N VAL A 124 11.94 14.08 6.95
CA VAL A 124 12.81 13.71 5.83
C VAL A 124 13.81 14.86 5.51
N LYS A 125 13.33 16.10 5.46
CA LYS A 125 14.21 17.27 5.30
C LYS A 125 15.26 17.39 6.42
N LYS A 126 14.89 17.02 7.65
CA LYS A 126 15.83 16.97 8.76
C LYS A 126 16.89 15.87 8.56
N ALA A 127 16.49 14.69 8.08
CA ALA A 127 17.42 13.62 7.73
C ALA A 127 18.41 14.07 6.64
N LYS A 128 17.96 14.85 5.64
CA LYS A 128 18.83 15.45 4.63
C LYS A 128 19.82 16.44 5.24
N LYS A 129 19.37 17.34 6.14
CA LYS A 129 20.26 18.29 6.83
C LYS A 129 21.33 17.59 7.66
N LEU A 130 21.08 16.37 8.12
CA LEU A 130 22.04 15.52 8.83
C LEU A 130 22.88 14.65 7.91
N TRP A 131 22.84 14.86 6.60
CA TRP A 131 23.58 14.10 5.58
C TRP A 131 23.29 12.60 5.53
N LEU A 132 22.15 12.16 6.10
CA LEU A 132 21.73 10.76 6.04
C LEU A 132 21.22 10.35 4.66
N ILE A 133 20.74 11.30 3.87
CA ILE A 133 20.19 11.13 2.52
C ILE A 133 20.61 12.27 1.59
N SER A 134 20.65 11.97 0.31
CA SER A 134 21.04 12.91 -0.75
C SER A 134 20.05 12.98 -1.92
N PHE A 135 19.06 12.06 -1.97
CA PHE A 135 18.18 11.80 -3.12
C PHE A 135 18.92 11.28 -4.36
N TRP A 136 20.14 10.78 -4.20
CA TRP A 136 20.95 10.29 -5.33
C TRP A 136 20.53 8.89 -5.79
N THR A 137 20.59 7.89 -4.90
CA THR A 137 20.22 6.51 -5.20
C THR A 137 19.09 6.06 -4.32
N VAL A 138 17.91 5.91 -4.90
CA VAL A 138 16.70 5.54 -4.16
C VAL A 138 16.25 4.14 -4.52
N SER A 139 15.64 3.46 -3.56
CA SER A 139 15.11 2.11 -3.71
C SER A 139 13.61 2.10 -3.48
N LEU A 140 12.85 1.58 -4.44
CA LEU A 140 11.41 1.42 -4.37
C LEU A 140 11.06 -0.04 -4.10
N ASP A 141 10.20 -0.26 -3.13
CA ASP A 141 9.69 -1.59 -2.82
C ASP A 141 8.34 -1.53 -2.09
N TRP A 142 7.69 -2.68 -1.97
CA TRP A 142 6.37 -2.84 -1.38
C TRP A 142 6.34 -3.96 -0.35
N THR A 143 5.29 -3.94 0.46
CA THR A 143 5.09 -5.01 1.42
C THR A 143 3.60 -5.24 1.68
N LYS A 144 3.23 -6.47 2.04
CA LYS A 144 1.88 -6.80 2.48
C LYS A 144 1.73 -6.56 3.97
N ILE A 145 0.71 -5.78 4.35
CA ILE A 145 0.30 -5.56 5.74
C ILE A 145 -1.17 -5.97 5.88
N TYR A 146 -1.49 -6.76 6.90
CA TYR A 146 -2.86 -7.21 7.14
C TYR A 146 -3.82 -6.03 7.34
N ALA A 147 -4.97 -6.11 6.68
CA ALA A 147 -6.05 -5.17 6.94
C ALA A 147 -6.78 -5.52 8.26
N ASN A 148 -7.38 -4.52 8.88
CA ASN A 148 -8.31 -4.73 9.99
C ASN A 148 -9.69 -5.15 9.46
N ALA A 149 -9.74 -6.29 8.81
CA ALA A 149 -10.90 -6.83 8.13
C ALA A 149 -11.21 -8.26 8.58
N SER A 150 -12.48 -8.60 8.64
CA SER A 150 -12.90 -9.97 8.97
C SER A 150 -12.72 -10.87 7.75
N LYS A 151 -12.01 -11.98 7.89
CA LYS A 151 -11.76 -12.96 6.82
C LYS A 151 -13.06 -13.48 6.19
N ASN A 152 -14.11 -13.69 7.01
CA ASN A 152 -15.37 -14.31 6.61
C ASN A 152 -16.39 -13.31 6.02
N LYS A 153 -16.07 -12.02 5.96
CA LYS A 153 -16.98 -10.97 5.48
C LYS A 153 -16.61 -10.46 4.07
N ASN A 154 -16.02 -11.32 3.26
CA ASN A 154 -15.79 -11.05 1.85
C ASN A 154 -17.01 -11.53 1.05
N TYR A 155 -17.67 -10.63 0.36
CA TYR A 155 -18.88 -10.92 -0.40
C TYR A 155 -18.64 -10.70 -1.89
N GLU A 156 -19.07 -11.67 -2.68
CA GLU A 156 -19.23 -11.50 -4.11
C GLU A 156 -20.61 -10.90 -4.37
N LEU A 157 -20.69 -9.83 -5.15
CA LEU A 157 -21.94 -9.09 -5.31
C LEU A 157 -23.05 -9.97 -5.90
N GLU A 158 -22.70 -10.77 -6.91
CA GLU A 158 -23.66 -11.69 -7.57
C GLU A 158 -24.17 -12.77 -6.63
N LEU A 159 -23.28 -13.33 -5.78
CA LEU A 159 -23.68 -14.33 -4.78
C LEU A 159 -24.52 -13.71 -3.67
N LEU A 160 -24.22 -12.47 -3.29
CA LEU A 160 -25.01 -11.73 -2.32
C LEU A 160 -26.43 -11.46 -2.86
N GLU A 161 -26.55 -11.07 -4.13
CA GLU A 161 -27.83 -10.85 -4.79
C GLU A 161 -28.67 -12.12 -4.87
N LYS A 162 -28.04 -13.24 -5.27
CA LYS A 162 -28.72 -14.55 -5.31
C LYS A 162 -29.21 -15.00 -3.93
N LYS A 163 -28.34 -14.85 -2.90
CA LYS A 163 -28.68 -15.24 -1.51
C LYS A 163 -29.78 -14.37 -0.95
N ILE A 164 -29.77 -13.08 -1.24
CA ILE A 164 -30.84 -12.16 -0.82
C ILE A 164 -32.16 -12.52 -1.49
N LYS A 165 -32.13 -12.73 -2.81
CA LYS A 165 -33.33 -13.13 -3.56
C LYS A 165 -33.91 -14.44 -3.01
N TRP A 166 -33.07 -15.45 -2.83
CA TRP A 166 -33.49 -16.73 -2.26
C TRP A 166 -34.13 -16.57 -0.86
N LEU A 167 -33.52 -15.77 0.04
CA LEU A 167 -34.07 -15.53 1.39
C LEU A 167 -35.43 -14.83 1.36
N PHE A 168 -35.66 -13.93 0.40
CA PHE A 168 -36.96 -13.24 0.27
C PHE A 168 -37.98 -14.14 -0.43
N ASP A 169 -37.60 -14.88 -1.47
CA ASP A 169 -38.48 -15.84 -2.14
C ASP A 169 -38.96 -16.95 -1.16
N GLU A 170 -38.08 -17.37 -0.23
CA GLU A 170 -38.41 -18.35 0.79
C GLU A 170 -39.33 -17.75 1.86
N ALA A 171 -39.08 -16.51 2.29
CA ALA A 171 -39.93 -15.80 3.22
C ALA A 171 -41.33 -15.50 2.62
N GLU A 172 -41.42 -15.13 1.33
CA GLU A 172 -42.70 -14.93 0.64
C GLU A 172 -43.50 -16.23 0.44
N LYS A 173 -42.81 -17.35 0.24
CA LYS A 173 -43.49 -18.68 0.18
C LYS A 173 -44.13 -19.05 1.52
N ILE A 174 -43.47 -18.73 2.62
CA ILE A 174 -43.96 -19.01 3.95
C ILE A 174 -45.12 -18.07 4.31
N ASP A 175 -45.03 -16.77 3.95
CA ASP A 175 -46.16 -15.83 4.12
C ASP A 175 -47.41 -16.32 3.35
N LYS A 176 -47.25 -16.83 2.11
CA LYS A 176 -48.34 -17.36 1.31
C LYS A 176 -48.89 -18.68 1.87
N PHE A 177 -48.07 -19.47 2.56
CA PHE A 177 -48.49 -20.70 3.24
C PHE A 177 -49.21 -20.39 4.53
N GLU A 178 -48.73 -19.39 5.31
CA GLU A 178 -49.36 -18.92 6.55
C GLU A 178 -50.71 -18.22 6.26
N ASP A 179 -50.86 -17.55 5.12
CA ASP A 179 -52.15 -16.95 4.68
C ASP A 179 -53.15 -17.98 4.15
N GLY A 180 -52.70 -19.23 3.87
CA GLY A 180 -53.50 -20.27 3.23
C GLY A 180 -54.00 -21.40 4.16
N GLU A 181 -53.32 -21.71 5.23
CA GLU A 181 -53.71 -22.77 6.17
C GLU A 181 -53.14 -22.57 7.59
N TYR A 182 -54.01 -22.79 8.58
CA TYR A 182 -53.69 -22.79 10.01
C TYR A 182 -52.68 -23.90 10.38
N TRP A 183 -51.60 -23.50 11.09
CA TRP A 183 -50.82 -24.29 12.05
C TRP A 183 -50.29 -25.67 11.64
N GLU A 184 -48.95 -25.72 11.45
CA GLU A 184 -48.10 -26.63 12.24
C GLU A 184 -46.60 -26.38 11.93
N ASP A 185 -45.83 -26.29 12.98
CA ASP A 185 -44.40 -26.33 13.16
C ASP A 185 -43.46 -26.54 11.93
N ASN A 186 -43.08 -25.44 11.30
CA ASN A 186 -41.83 -25.37 10.54
C ASN A 186 -40.96 -24.17 10.95
N GLU A 187 -40.89 -23.91 12.27
CA GLU A 187 -40.20 -22.76 12.86
C GLU A 187 -38.67 -22.76 12.74
N ASN A 188 -38.04 -23.85 12.29
CA ASN A 188 -36.60 -24.06 12.49
C ASN A 188 -35.67 -23.53 11.36
N HIS A 189 -36.20 -23.07 10.25
CA HIS A 189 -35.35 -22.66 9.10
C HIS A 189 -35.23 -21.15 8.86
N ILE A 190 -36.14 -20.36 9.44
CA ILE A 190 -36.09 -18.89 9.26
C ILE A 190 -35.38 -18.24 10.44
N PRO A 191 -34.36 -17.36 10.18
CA PRO A 191 -33.78 -16.55 11.23
C PRO A 191 -34.88 -15.75 11.95
N LYS A 192 -34.80 -15.66 13.27
CA LYS A 192 -35.75 -14.88 14.12
C LYS A 192 -36.00 -13.46 13.60
N GLU A 193 -35.00 -12.89 12.92
CA GLU A 193 -35.03 -11.58 12.30
C GLU A 193 -35.91 -11.48 11.04
N LEU A 194 -36.45 -12.57 10.52
CA LEU A 194 -37.32 -12.61 9.35
C LEU A 194 -38.77 -13.09 9.71
N LYS A 195 -39.05 -13.39 10.97
CA LYS A 195 -40.35 -13.90 11.41
C LYS A 195 -41.49 -12.89 11.32
N THR A 196 -41.23 -11.58 11.45
CA THR A 196 -42.26 -10.55 11.34
C THR A 196 -42.05 -9.66 10.11
N LYS A 197 -43.15 -9.16 9.52
CA LYS A 197 -43.13 -8.28 8.36
C LYS A 197 -42.29 -7.03 8.60
N GLU A 198 -42.39 -6.44 9.80
CA GLU A 198 -41.59 -5.25 10.17
C GLU A 198 -40.07 -5.52 10.20
N TRP A 199 -39.69 -6.69 10.74
CA TRP A 199 -38.29 -7.11 10.76
C TRP A 199 -37.75 -7.42 9.37
N ARG A 200 -38.58 -8.03 8.49
CA ARG A 200 -38.25 -8.29 7.09
C ARG A 200 -38.02 -6.99 6.34
N ASP A 201 -38.89 -5.98 6.46
CA ASP A 201 -38.76 -4.68 5.84
C ASP A 201 -37.55 -3.91 6.36
N LYS A 202 -37.28 -3.95 7.64
CA LYS A 202 -36.09 -3.37 8.27
C LYS A 202 -34.80 -4.04 7.76
N LYS A 203 -34.84 -5.34 7.62
CA LYS A 203 -33.71 -6.12 7.08
C LYS A 203 -33.52 -5.86 5.59
N ARG A 204 -34.62 -5.79 4.81
CA ARG A 204 -34.63 -5.43 3.37
C ARG A 204 -33.97 -4.07 3.15
N LYS A 205 -34.41 -3.02 3.85
CA LYS A 205 -33.81 -1.68 3.77
C LYS A 205 -32.32 -1.69 4.09
N LYS A 206 -31.90 -2.38 5.15
CA LYS A 206 -30.50 -2.50 5.54
C LYS A 206 -29.62 -3.24 4.51
N ILE A 207 -30.20 -4.23 3.84
CA ILE A 207 -29.53 -5.00 2.79
C ILE A 207 -29.46 -4.18 1.50
N GLU A 208 -30.51 -3.46 1.13
CA GLU A 208 -30.55 -2.57 -0.04
C GLU A 208 -29.54 -1.43 0.11
N GLU A 209 -29.47 -0.79 1.28
CA GLU A 209 -28.47 0.23 1.58
C GLU A 209 -27.04 -0.33 1.43
N LYS A 210 -26.81 -1.53 1.97
CA LYS A 210 -25.51 -2.21 1.83
C LYS A 210 -25.19 -2.55 0.38
N LYS A 211 -26.18 -3.00 -0.40
CA LYS A 211 -26.08 -3.29 -1.82
C LYS A 211 -25.77 -2.03 -2.63
N LYS A 212 -26.47 -0.93 -2.34
CA LYS A 212 -26.24 0.38 -2.94
C LYS A 212 -24.82 0.86 -2.68
N ASN A 213 -24.37 0.84 -1.43
CA ASN A 213 -23.00 1.20 -1.05
C ASN A 213 -21.93 0.34 -1.74
N LEU A 214 -22.19 -0.96 -1.94
CA LEU A 214 -21.26 -1.86 -2.64
C LEU A 214 -21.24 -1.59 -4.15
N LYS A 215 -22.40 -1.29 -4.76
CA LYS A 215 -22.48 -0.91 -6.19
C LYS A 215 -21.79 0.42 -6.47
N GLU A 216 -22.05 1.45 -5.67
CA GLU A 216 -21.38 2.74 -5.77
C GLU A 216 -19.86 2.61 -5.68
N LYS A 217 -19.39 1.78 -4.75
CA LYS A 217 -17.94 1.52 -4.64
C LYS A 217 -17.37 0.76 -5.83
N GLN A 218 -18.10 -0.21 -6.38
CA GLN A 218 -17.67 -0.90 -7.61
C GLN A 218 -17.63 0.04 -8.81
N GLU A 219 -18.62 0.91 -8.94
CA GLU A 219 -18.67 1.93 -9.99
C GLU A 219 -17.51 2.92 -9.84
N PHE A 220 -17.26 3.40 -8.63
CA PHE A 220 -16.13 4.26 -8.34
C PHE A 220 -14.80 3.58 -8.75
N ILE A 221 -14.60 2.33 -8.35
CA ILE A 221 -13.40 1.54 -8.72
C ILE A 221 -13.31 1.36 -10.24
N LYS A 222 -14.43 1.01 -10.92
CA LYS A 222 -14.47 0.89 -12.38
C LYS A 222 -14.12 2.21 -13.08
N ASN A 223 -14.61 3.32 -12.57
CA ASN A 223 -14.33 4.65 -13.12
C ASN A 223 -12.87 5.04 -12.88
N GLU A 224 -12.31 4.81 -11.70
CA GLU A 224 -10.88 5.03 -11.45
C GLU A 224 -9.98 4.18 -12.36
N ILE A 225 -10.36 2.93 -12.60
CA ILE A 225 -9.67 2.04 -13.54
C ILE A 225 -9.71 2.59 -14.95
N LYS A 226 -10.88 3.07 -15.39
CA LYS A 226 -11.08 3.65 -16.73
C LYS A 226 -10.24 4.91 -16.92
N PHE A 227 -10.17 5.78 -15.89
CA PHE A 227 -9.37 7.00 -15.91
C PHE A 227 -7.86 6.75 -15.84
N LYS A 228 -7.42 5.78 -15.05
CA LYS A 228 -5.98 5.53 -14.80
C LYS A 228 -5.37 4.46 -15.71
N LYS A 229 -6.13 3.87 -16.67
CA LYS A 229 -5.69 2.70 -17.46
C LYS A 229 -5.14 1.56 -16.59
N ILE A 230 -5.60 1.45 -15.36
CA ILE A 230 -5.17 0.40 -14.45
C ILE A 230 -5.81 -0.89 -14.93
N ALA A 231 -5.04 -1.74 -15.59
CA ALA A 231 -5.44 -3.08 -15.97
C ALA A 231 -5.73 -3.91 -14.71
N TRP A 232 -6.88 -4.58 -14.68
CA TRP A 232 -7.19 -5.71 -13.80
C TRP A 232 -7.40 -5.47 -12.32
N ILE A 233 -8.43 -4.72 -11.95
CA ILE A 233 -9.06 -5.01 -10.67
C ILE A 233 -10.36 -5.77 -10.95
N ASN A 234 -10.26 -7.03 -11.33
CA ASN A 234 -11.36 -7.98 -11.26
C ASN A 234 -11.59 -8.37 -9.79
N GLN A 235 -11.83 -7.38 -8.95
CA GLN A 235 -12.14 -7.66 -7.57
C GLN A 235 -13.62 -7.96 -7.44
N LYS A 236 -13.97 -9.21 -7.73
CA LYS A 236 -15.32 -9.74 -7.54
C LYS A 236 -15.77 -9.68 -6.07
N ARG A 237 -14.82 -9.67 -5.14
CA ARG A 237 -15.09 -9.75 -3.70
C ARG A 237 -14.71 -8.47 -2.97
N ILE A 238 -15.64 -7.96 -2.17
CA ILE A 238 -15.46 -6.77 -1.35
C ILE A 238 -15.70 -7.14 0.12
N ASN A 239 -14.80 -6.70 0.99
CA ASN A 239 -14.96 -6.93 2.43
C ASN A 239 -15.92 -5.90 3.03
N SER A 240 -16.95 -6.37 3.76
CA SER A 240 -17.92 -5.45 4.36
C SER A 240 -17.43 -4.73 5.60
N THR A 241 -16.33 -5.18 6.20
CA THR A 241 -15.73 -4.55 7.38
C THR A 241 -14.76 -3.44 6.97
N ASP A 242 -14.00 -3.67 5.90
CA ASP A 242 -13.06 -2.72 5.32
C ASP A 242 -13.11 -2.82 3.79
N LYS A 243 -13.86 -1.90 3.18
CA LYS A 243 -14.16 -1.89 1.75
C LYS A 243 -12.94 -1.60 0.86
N ASP A 244 -11.92 -1.00 1.44
CA ASP A 244 -10.70 -0.61 0.72
C ASP A 244 -9.63 -1.68 0.74
N SER A 245 -9.73 -2.65 1.66
CA SER A 245 -8.82 -3.78 1.72
C SER A 245 -8.99 -4.72 0.53
N ARG A 246 -7.91 -5.36 0.13
CA ARG A 246 -7.88 -6.28 -1.00
C ARG A 246 -7.64 -7.71 -0.55
N LEU A 247 -8.42 -8.64 -1.12
CA LEU A 247 -8.23 -10.07 -0.88
C LEU A 247 -7.04 -10.54 -1.71
N MET A 248 -5.96 -10.94 -1.05
CA MET A 248 -4.72 -11.39 -1.71
C MET A 248 -4.32 -12.76 -1.19
N MET A 249 -3.76 -13.58 -2.08
CA MET A 249 -3.25 -14.90 -1.74
C MET A 249 -1.87 -14.81 -1.08
N MET A 250 -1.65 -15.61 -0.06
CA MET A 250 -0.37 -15.79 0.58
C MET A 250 0.44 -16.93 -0.05
N LYS A 251 1.75 -16.98 0.24
CA LYS A 251 2.64 -18.09 -0.16
C LYS A 251 2.11 -19.47 0.28
N ARG A 252 1.34 -19.53 1.40
CA ARG A 252 0.71 -20.75 1.93
C ARG A 252 -0.67 -21.04 1.35
N LYS A 253 -1.04 -20.42 0.21
CA LYS A 253 -2.36 -20.53 -0.45
C LYS A 253 -3.55 -20.07 0.40
N ASP A 254 -3.32 -19.36 1.50
CA ASP A 254 -4.37 -18.74 2.30
C ASP A 254 -4.75 -17.36 1.75
N TRP A 255 -6.04 -17.04 1.80
CA TRP A 255 -6.57 -15.77 1.34
C TRP A 255 -6.90 -14.87 2.54
N TRP A 256 -6.31 -13.66 2.55
CA TRP A 256 -6.54 -12.66 3.57
C TRP A 256 -6.75 -11.28 2.95
N ASN A 257 -7.36 -10.38 3.71
CA ASN A 257 -7.47 -8.98 3.33
C ASN A 257 -6.19 -8.22 3.73
N TRP A 258 -5.61 -7.55 2.72
CA TRP A 258 -4.35 -6.83 2.84
C TRP A 258 -4.45 -5.45 2.24
N TYR A 259 -3.48 -4.64 2.61
CA TYR A 259 -3.02 -3.49 1.88
C TYR A 259 -1.63 -3.76 1.32
N ASN A 260 -1.27 -3.03 0.26
CA ASN A 260 0.00 -3.13 -0.44
C ASN A 260 0.79 -1.82 -0.30
N PRO A 261 1.23 -1.41 0.91
CA PRO A 261 1.96 -0.18 1.11
C PRO A 261 3.31 -0.21 0.39
N GLN A 262 3.62 0.91 -0.27
CA GLN A 262 4.83 1.17 -1.00
C GLN A 262 5.70 2.14 -0.22
N ILE A 263 7.03 1.97 -0.30
CA ILE A 263 8.01 2.92 0.24
C ILE A 263 9.11 3.21 -0.77
N LEU A 264 9.54 4.45 -0.80
CA LEU A 264 10.77 4.87 -1.47
C LEU A 264 11.80 5.21 -0.40
N THR A 265 12.97 4.61 -0.46
CA THR A 265 14.00 4.73 0.58
C THR A 265 15.37 5.09 0.02
N GLU A 266 16.18 5.77 0.82
CA GLU A 266 17.62 5.92 0.62
C GLU A 266 18.32 5.72 1.96
N ASN A 267 19.39 4.93 2.00
CA ASN A 267 20.14 4.62 3.22
C ASN A 267 19.26 4.21 4.42
N GLN A 268 18.21 3.42 4.16
CA GLN A 268 17.22 2.99 5.14
C GLN A 268 16.36 4.12 5.75
N ILE A 269 16.40 5.32 5.21
CA ILE A 269 15.44 6.40 5.51
C ILE A 269 14.30 6.35 4.49
N ILE A 270 13.07 6.37 4.93
CA ILE A 270 11.89 6.39 4.08
C ILE A 270 11.66 7.83 3.60
N LEU A 271 11.77 8.07 2.30
CA LEU A 271 11.60 9.38 1.67
C LEU A 271 10.13 9.73 1.44
N THR A 272 9.37 8.75 0.99
CA THR A 272 7.93 8.88 0.76
C THR A 272 7.25 7.53 0.81
N THR A 273 5.94 7.55 1.04
CA THR A 273 5.11 6.36 1.15
C THR A 273 3.80 6.53 0.40
N THR A 274 3.25 5.42 -0.09
CA THR A 274 1.88 5.35 -0.60
C THR A 274 1.22 4.04 -0.17
N VAL A 275 -0.09 4.06 -0.02
CA VAL A 275 -0.89 2.84 0.14
C VAL A 275 -1.85 2.79 -1.03
N PRO A 276 -1.50 2.10 -2.11
CA PRO A 276 -2.36 2.02 -3.28
C PRO A 276 -3.59 1.17 -3.02
N ASN A 277 -4.64 1.45 -3.78
CA ASN A 277 -5.86 0.65 -3.79
C ASN A 277 -5.77 -0.50 -4.81
N SER A 278 -4.55 -0.91 -5.15
CA SER A 278 -4.21 -1.93 -6.15
C SER A 278 -3.37 -3.04 -5.54
N SER A 279 -3.50 -4.23 -6.10
CA SER A 279 -2.59 -5.35 -5.85
C SER A 279 -1.46 -5.42 -6.89
N ASP A 280 -1.46 -4.50 -7.86
CA ASP A 280 -0.48 -4.45 -8.94
C ASP A 280 0.54 -3.34 -8.65
N ASP A 281 1.82 -3.71 -8.60
CA ASP A 281 2.91 -2.81 -8.25
C ASP A 281 3.40 -2.00 -9.45
N SER A 282 3.19 -2.50 -10.67
CA SER A 282 3.72 -1.91 -11.89
C SER A 282 3.24 -0.47 -12.13
N ASN A 283 2.04 -0.13 -11.64
CA ASN A 283 1.43 1.20 -11.81
C ASN A 283 1.80 2.19 -10.70
N GLU A 284 2.52 1.77 -9.67
CA GLU A 284 2.77 2.59 -8.49
C GLU A 284 4.09 3.39 -8.55
N LEU A 285 4.96 3.07 -9.50
CA LEU A 285 6.24 3.75 -9.67
C LEU A 285 6.07 5.24 -10.00
N ILE A 286 5.29 5.57 -11.00
CA ILE A 286 5.07 6.96 -11.42
C ILE A 286 4.38 7.79 -10.34
N PRO A 287 3.29 7.33 -9.68
CA PRO A 287 2.67 8.05 -8.58
C PRO A 287 3.62 8.38 -7.43
N ILE A 288 4.46 7.43 -7.01
CA ILE A 288 5.36 7.64 -5.88
C ILE A 288 6.49 8.63 -6.23
N LEU A 289 7.04 8.57 -7.44
CA LEU A 289 8.05 9.53 -7.93
C LEU A 289 7.45 10.94 -8.07
N ASN A 290 6.24 11.06 -8.59
CA ASN A 290 5.54 12.34 -8.65
C ASN A 290 5.26 12.92 -7.26
N LYS A 291 4.99 12.08 -6.26
CA LYS A 291 4.83 12.50 -4.87
C LYS A 291 6.15 13.06 -4.31
N VAL A 292 7.28 12.43 -4.60
CA VAL A 292 8.61 12.98 -4.23
C VAL A 292 8.82 14.34 -4.86
N LYS A 293 8.62 14.47 -6.17
CA LYS A 293 8.80 15.74 -6.89
C LYS A 293 7.90 16.85 -6.37
N LYS A 294 6.66 16.52 -5.95
CA LYS A 294 5.73 17.48 -5.33
C LYS A 294 6.25 17.96 -3.97
N ASN A 295 6.77 17.05 -3.15
CA ASN A 295 7.15 17.31 -1.76
C ASN A 295 8.56 17.87 -1.62
N PHE A 296 9.46 17.54 -2.56
CA PHE A 296 10.88 17.91 -2.58
C PHE A 296 11.23 18.45 -3.96
N LYS A 297 10.72 19.65 -4.30
CA LYS A 297 10.80 20.24 -5.64
C LYS A 297 12.24 20.47 -6.13
N GLU A 298 13.16 20.72 -5.20
CA GLU A 298 14.57 21.02 -5.48
C GLU A 298 15.43 19.76 -5.63
N GLU A 299 14.85 18.58 -5.31
CA GLU A 299 15.59 17.34 -5.31
C GLU A 299 15.41 16.57 -6.62
N GLN A 300 16.50 16.06 -7.13
CA GLN A 300 16.51 15.23 -8.33
C GLN A 300 17.05 13.83 -8.00
N ILE A 301 16.24 12.82 -8.30
CA ILE A 301 16.65 11.43 -8.19
C ILE A 301 17.51 11.08 -9.40
N GLN A 302 18.71 10.54 -9.17
CA GLN A 302 19.61 10.12 -10.25
C GLN A 302 19.47 8.64 -10.59
N ILE A 303 19.36 7.80 -9.56
CA ILE A 303 19.34 6.34 -9.71
C ILE A 303 18.11 5.78 -8.98
N LEU A 304 17.31 4.96 -9.67
CA LEU A 304 16.18 4.23 -9.10
C LEU A 304 16.45 2.72 -9.16
N LEU A 305 16.35 2.09 -8.01
CA LEU A 305 16.40 0.64 -7.84
C LEU A 305 14.97 0.13 -7.50
N ALA A 306 14.46 -0.85 -8.24
CA ALA A 306 13.15 -1.43 -7.93
C ALA A 306 13.10 -2.92 -8.30
N ASP A 307 12.11 -3.64 -7.75
CA ASP A 307 11.90 -5.05 -8.07
C ASP A 307 11.32 -5.22 -9.48
N LYS A 308 11.44 -6.41 -10.04
CA LYS A 308 10.90 -6.82 -11.34
C LYS A 308 9.39 -6.58 -11.51
N TRP A 309 8.62 -6.49 -10.43
CA TRP A 309 7.20 -6.22 -10.45
C TRP A 309 6.82 -4.79 -10.85
N TYR A 310 7.80 -3.86 -10.80
CA TYR A 310 7.62 -2.48 -11.30
C TYR A 310 7.89 -2.33 -12.80
N TRP A 311 8.18 -3.45 -13.45
CA TRP A 311 8.46 -3.45 -14.87
C TRP A 311 7.19 -3.17 -15.70
N ASN A 312 7.16 -2.10 -16.45
CA ASN A 312 6.22 -1.85 -17.54
C ASN A 312 6.75 -0.78 -18.50
N GLU A 313 6.18 -0.70 -19.71
CA GLU A 313 6.61 0.23 -20.76
C GLU A 313 6.42 1.70 -20.37
N GLU A 314 5.34 2.03 -19.66
CA GLU A 314 5.03 3.41 -19.26
C GLU A 314 6.06 3.90 -18.22
N ASN A 315 6.46 3.04 -17.29
CA ASN A 315 7.48 3.35 -16.29
C ASN A 315 8.83 3.65 -16.95
N TYR A 316 9.24 2.85 -17.93
CA TYR A 316 10.50 3.06 -18.62
C TYR A 316 10.52 4.34 -19.42
N LYS A 317 9.44 4.65 -20.15
CA LYS A 317 9.31 5.93 -20.85
C LYS A 317 9.40 7.11 -19.90
N TYR A 318 8.69 7.03 -18.78
CA TYR A 318 8.71 8.06 -17.75
C TYR A 318 10.11 8.28 -17.19
N LEU A 319 10.83 7.19 -16.85
CA LEU A 319 12.19 7.27 -16.30
C LEU A 319 13.16 7.86 -17.32
N LYS A 320 13.04 7.49 -18.59
CA LYS A 320 13.86 8.04 -19.69
C LYS A 320 13.59 9.53 -19.89
N GLU A 321 12.33 9.96 -19.91
CA GLU A 321 11.94 11.37 -20.02
C GLU A 321 12.40 12.22 -18.83
N LYS A 322 12.57 11.62 -17.66
CA LYS A 322 13.04 12.30 -16.43
C LYS A 322 14.55 12.16 -16.23
N GLU A 323 15.25 11.54 -17.16
CA GLU A 323 16.70 11.30 -17.09
C GLU A 323 17.14 10.54 -15.82
N ILE A 324 16.24 9.71 -15.26
CA ILE A 324 16.52 8.88 -14.09
C ILE A 324 17.12 7.56 -14.58
N LEU A 325 18.32 7.23 -14.14
CA LEU A 325 18.95 5.94 -14.39
C LEU A 325 18.24 4.86 -13.54
N TRP A 326 17.76 3.79 -14.16
CA TRP A 326 17.00 2.76 -13.44
C TRP A 326 17.66 1.39 -13.52
N TYR A 327 17.45 0.61 -12.45
CA TYR A 327 17.85 -0.79 -12.34
C TYR A 327 16.63 -1.59 -11.88
N ILE A 328 15.81 -2.03 -12.85
CA ILE A 328 14.60 -2.82 -12.67
C ILE A 328 14.77 -4.10 -13.46
N PRO A 329 14.91 -5.28 -12.79
CA PRO A 329 15.04 -6.54 -13.49
C PRO A 329 13.81 -6.86 -14.32
N HIS A 330 14.07 -7.52 -15.44
CA HIS A 330 13.02 -8.01 -16.30
C HIS A 330 12.44 -9.34 -15.76
N PRO A 331 11.13 -9.59 -15.81
CA PRO A 331 10.58 -10.90 -15.48
C PRO A 331 11.04 -11.94 -16.51
N GLU A 332 11.80 -12.93 -16.08
CA GLU A 332 12.41 -13.96 -16.92
C GLU A 332 11.40 -14.90 -17.62
N SER A 333 10.14 -14.86 -17.24
CA SER A 333 9.23 -15.99 -17.50
C SER A 333 8.66 -16.10 -18.90
N ASN A 334 8.86 -15.13 -19.83
CA ASN A 334 8.28 -15.23 -21.19
C ASN A 334 9.12 -14.60 -22.30
N TRP A 335 10.34 -14.20 -22.03
CA TRP A 335 11.16 -13.56 -23.05
C TRP A 335 12.16 -14.56 -23.58
N ILE A 336 11.89 -14.98 -24.78
CA ILE A 336 12.82 -15.68 -25.60
C ILE A 336 13.96 -14.68 -25.82
N ASN A 337 15.15 -15.02 -25.35
CA ASN A 337 16.33 -14.20 -25.62
C ASN A 337 16.48 -14.14 -27.16
N LEU A 338 16.20 -12.99 -27.75
CA LEU A 338 16.27 -12.84 -29.21
C LEU A 338 17.70 -13.03 -29.74
N GLU A 339 18.71 -12.98 -28.88
CA GLU A 339 20.10 -13.31 -29.20
C GLU A 339 20.28 -14.79 -29.51
N ASP A 340 19.39 -15.66 -29.01
CA ASP A 340 19.35 -17.08 -29.34
C ASP A 340 18.76 -17.37 -30.72
N TYR A 341 18.27 -16.33 -31.41
CA TYR A 341 17.63 -16.42 -32.73
C TYR A 341 18.34 -15.55 -33.75
N LYS A 342 18.67 -16.13 -34.89
CA LYS A 342 19.14 -15.38 -36.06
C LYS A 342 17.93 -14.86 -36.83
N TYR A 343 17.85 -13.55 -37.06
CA TYR A 343 16.81 -12.94 -37.87
C TYR A 343 17.24 -12.80 -39.30
N ASN A 344 16.51 -13.43 -40.25
CA ASN A 344 16.65 -13.17 -41.65
C ASN A 344 15.62 -12.12 -42.08
N LYS A 345 16.15 -10.96 -42.53
CA LYS A 345 15.33 -9.79 -42.88
C LYS A 345 14.59 -9.99 -44.22
N GLU A 346 15.19 -10.72 -45.15
CA GLU A 346 14.62 -10.93 -46.51
C GLU A 346 13.36 -11.80 -46.49
N GLU A 347 13.37 -12.83 -45.65
CA GLU A 347 12.27 -13.76 -45.51
C GLU A 347 11.35 -13.47 -44.31
N ASP A 348 11.68 -12.49 -43.49
CA ASP A 348 11.01 -12.14 -42.22
C ASP A 348 10.81 -13.37 -41.31
N ILE A 349 11.91 -14.14 -41.08
CA ILE A 349 11.92 -15.34 -40.25
C ILE A 349 12.97 -15.26 -39.15
N TYR A 350 12.72 -15.97 -38.04
CA TYR A 350 13.68 -16.23 -36.98
C TYR A 350 14.14 -17.70 -37.00
N ILE A 351 15.41 -17.94 -36.77
CA ILE A 351 16.01 -19.28 -36.72
C ILE A 351 16.63 -19.44 -35.31
N ASP A 352 16.20 -20.48 -34.56
CA ASP A 352 16.78 -20.76 -33.24
C ASP A 352 18.13 -21.49 -33.33
N LYS A 353 18.80 -21.68 -32.17
CA LYS A 353 20.08 -22.43 -32.08
C LYS A 353 19.98 -23.86 -32.57
N ASN A 354 18.79 -24.44 -32.64
CA ASN A 354 18.50 -25.79 -33.12
C ASN A 354 18.02 -25.79 -34.58
N TRP A 355 18.27 -24.71 -35.34
CA TRP A 355 17.88 -24.53 -36.73
C TRP A 355 16.37 -24.61 -36.99
N LYS A 356 15.54 -24.39 -35.95
CA LYS A 356 14.07 -24.34 -36.13
C LYS A 356 13.67 -22.97 -36.67
N ILE A 357 12.90 -22.97 -37.74
CA ILE A 357 12.48 -21.75 -38.43
C ILE A 357 11.13 -21.30 -37.85
N PHE A 358 11.07 -20.05 -37.41
CA PHE A 358 9.86 -19.38 -36.96
C PHE A 358 9.40 -18.40 -38.03
N LYS A 359 8.29 -18.76 -38.70
CA LYS A 359 7.68 -17.94 -39.76
C LYS A 359 6.75 -16.88 -39.18
N PHE A 360 6.71 -15.71 -39.83
CA PHE A 360 5.76 -14.66 -39.48
C PHE A 360 4.32 -15.19 -39.59
N LYS A 361 3.52 -14.92 -38.57
CA LYS A 361 2.12 -15.34 -38.53
C LYS A 361 1.16 -14.17 -38.63
N GLN A 362 1.35 -13.14 -37.78
CA GLN A 362 0.46 -11.98 -37.75
C GLN A 362 1.06 -10.87 -36.93
N PHE A 363 0.58 -9.65 -37.14
CA PHE A 363 0.81 -8.54 -36.23
C PHE A 363 -0.10 -8.66 -35.00
N MET A 364 0.43 -8.27 -33.85
CA MET A 364 -0.28 -8.21 -32.59
C MET A 364 -0.59 -6.75 -32.27
N TRP A 365 -1.87 -6.43 -32.19
CA TRP A 365 -2.34 -5.12 -31.82
C TRP A 365 -2.06 -4.79 -30.34
N LYS A 366 -2.04 -3.49 -30.01
CA LYS A 366 -2.19 -3.06 -28.62
C LYS A 366 -3.55 -3.54 -28.14
N ILE A 367 -3.58 -4.64 -27.41
CA ILE A 367 -4.80 -5.18 -26.82
C ILE A 367 -5.17 -4.27 -25.66
N ASN A 368 -6.11 -3.37 -25.90
CA ASN A 368 -6.91 -2.79 -24.84
C ASN A 368 -7.87 -3.90 -24.39
N TRP A 369 -7.60 -4.53 -23.28
CA TRP A 369 -8.36 -5.68 -22.74
C TRP A 369 -9.86 -5.36 -22.52
N ASN A 370 -10.25 -4.11 -22.61
CA ASN A 370 -11.63 -3.63 -22.47
C ASN A 370 -12.39 -3.53 -23.80
N ILE A 371 -11.74 -3.75 -24.94
CA ILE A 371 -12.41 -3.75 -26.24
C ILE A 371 -12.56 -5.20 -26.67
N LYS A 372 -13.82 -5.67 -26.77
CA LYS A 372 -14.14 -6.96 -27.38
C LYS A 372 -13.33 -7.16 -28.66
N LYS A 373 -12.74 -8.35 -28.82
CA LYS A 373 -11.92 -8.83 -29.95
C LYS A 373 -12.43 -8.28 -31.30
N TRP A 374 -12.03 -7.08 -31.66
CA TRP A 374 -12.22 -6.62 -33.01
C TRP A 374 -10.95 -7.01 -33.77
N ARG A 375 -11.10 -7.93 -34.73
CA ARG A 375 -10.06 -8.24 -35.71
C ARG A 375 -10.40 -7.45 -36.97
N PRO A 376 -9.55 -6.50 -37.41
CA PRO A 376 -9.79 -5.84 -38.68
C PRO A 376 -9.78 -6.89 -39.79
N LYS A 377 -10.62 -6.71 -40.77
CA LYS A 377 -10.67 -7.57 -41.97
C LYS A 377 -9.32 -7.51 -42.69
N LYS A 378 -8.95 -8.58 -43.42
CA LYS A 378 -7.66 -8.68 -44.10
C LYS A 378 -7.31 -7.46 -44.97
N GLU A 379 -8.29 -6.83 -45.56
CA GLU A 379 -8.18 -5.65 -46.43
C GLU A 379 -7.86 -4.36 -45.66
N GLU A 380 -8.27 -4.25 -44.38
CA GLU A 380 -7.96 -3.11 -43.52
C GLU A 380 -6.53 -3.22 -42.93
N GLN A 381 -5.97 -4.42 -42.86
CA GLN A 381 -4.61 -4.66 -42.33
C GLN A 381 -3.51 -4.08 -43.23
N ILE A 382 -3.78 -3.91 -44.53
CA ILE A 382 -2.82 -3.38 -45.52
C ILE A 382 -2.62 -1.87 -45.38
N LYS A 383 -3.58 -1.15 -44.78
CA LYS A 383 -3.54 0.32 -44.64
C LYS A 383 -2.96 0.83 -43.31
N ILE A 384 -2.56 -0.06 -42.40
CA ILE A 384 -2.16 0.31 -41.06
C ILE A 384 -0.64 0.38 -41.00
N LYS A 385 -0.13 1.52 -40.50
CA LYS A 385 1.30 1.74 -40.37
C LYS A 385 1.90 0.81 -39.31
N GLU A 386 3.15 0.39 -39.52
CA GLU A 386 3.89 -0.50 -38.59
C GLU A 386 3.97 0.04 -37.16
N GLU A 387 3.84 1.37 -37.03
CA GLU A 387 3.79 2.08 -35.75
C GLU A 387 2.59 1.80 -34.85
N ASP A 388 1.50 1.30 -35.45
CA ASP A 388 0.26 0.97 -34.75
C ASP A 388 0.25 -0.40 -34.12
N TYR A 389 1.21 -1.25 -34.49
CA TYR A 389 1.35 -2.60 -33.96
C TYR A 389 2.24 -2.62 -32.70
N LYS A 390 1.87 -3.49 -31.76
CA LYS A 390 2.67 -3.71 -30.56
C LYS A 390 3.83 -4.66 -30.81
N ALA A 391 3.53 -5.74 -31.54
CA ALA A 391 4.51 -6.79 -31.78
C ALA A 391 4.20 -7.63 -33.02
N LYS A 392 5.21 -8.34 -33.51
CA LYS A 392 5.10 -9.41 -34.51
C LYS A 392 5.07 -10.75 -33.82
N LEU A 393 4.16 -11.64 -34.24
CA LEU A 393 4.07 -13.01 -33.78
C LEU A 393 4.61 -13.95 -34.86
N TYR A 394 5.60 -14.73 -34.49
CA TYR A 394 6.17 -15.80 -35.33
C TYR A 394 5.80 -17.14 -34.73
N PHE A 395 5.77 -18.20 -35.55
CA PHE A 395 5.48 -19.55 -35.08
C PHE A 395 6.32 -20.60 -35.79
N THR A 396 6.55 -21.70 -35.08
CA THR A 396 7.07 -22.94 -35.65
C THR A 396 6.21 -24.10 -35.16
N ARG A 397 6.13 -25.16 -35.95
CA ARG A 397 5.42 -26.38 -35.60
C ARG A 397 6.40 -27.37 -35.00
N LEU A 398 6.09 -27.92 -33.83
CA LEU A 398 6.89 -28.92 -33.17
C LEU A 398 6.46 -30.34 -33.69
N GLU A 399 7.33 -31.31 -33.50
CA GLU A 399 7.09 -32.71 -33.89
C GLU A 399 5.83 -33.33 -33.25
N ASN A 400 5.46 -32.88 -32.07
CA ASN A 400 4.26 -33.29 -31.35
C ASN A 400 2.98 -32.48 -31.72
N TRP A 401 2.95 -31.89 -32.91
CA TRP A 401 1.84 -31.09 -33.47
C TRP A 401 1.48 -29.82 -32.64
N LYS A 402 2.22 -29.49 -31.59
CA LYS A 402 2.05 -28.25 -30.84
C LYS A 402 2.78 -27.10 -31.55
N ASN A 403 2.15 -25.95 -31.58
CA ASN A 403 2.77 -24.75 -32.12
C ASN A 403 3.60 -24.03 -31.01
N LYS A 404 4.86 -23.73 -31.30
CA LYS A 404 5.68 -22.84 -30.49
C LYS A 404 5.63 -21.44 -31.10
N TYR A 405 5.41 -20.44 -30.27
CA TYR A 405 5.27 -19.06 -30.68
C TYR A 405 6.44 -18.21 -30.19
N LEU A 406 6.92 -17.33 -31.07
CA LEU A 406 7.91 -16.30 -30.77
C LEU A 406 7.22 -14.94 -30.89
N TYR A 407 7.19 -14.21 -29.81
CA TYR A 407 6.63 -12.87 -29.73
C TYR A 407 7.73 -11.83 -29.74
N VAL A 408 7.74 -10.94 -30.74
CA VAL A 408 8.77 -9.90 -30.93
C VAL A 408 8.10 -8.54 -30.80
N ASP A 409 8.33 -7.85 -29.69
CA ASP A 409 7.85 -6.49 -29.49
C ASP A 409 8.73 -5.50 -30.28
N ILE A 410 8.09 -4.71 -31.15
CA ILE A 410 8.79 -3.83 -32.09
C ILE A 410 9.32 -2.58 -31.38
N LYS A 411 8.55 -2.06 -30.43
CA LYS A 411 8.86 -0.76 -29.77
C LYS A 411 9.77 -0.91 -28.55
N LEU A 412 9.70 -2.05 -27.90
CA LEU A 412 10.47 -2.31 -26.69
C LEU A 412 11.86 -2.90 -26.93
N LYS A 413 12.10 -3.44 -28.14
CA LYS A 413 13.35 -4.11 -28.47
C LYS A 413 14.59 -3.24 -28.17
N GLN A 414 14.52 -1.95 -28.45
CA GLN A 414 15.64 -1.02 -28.24
C GLN A 414 15.82 -0.68 -26.74
N ILE A 415 14.72 -0.44 -26.04
CA ILE A 415 14.72 -0.16 -24.58
C ILE A 415 15.22 -1.39 -23.81
N TYR A 416 14.84 -2.58 -24.25
CA TYR A 416 15.30 -3.84 -23.65
C TYR A 416 16.78 -4.06 -23.85
N LYS A 417 17.29 -3.80 -25.03
CA LYS A 417 18.71 -3.94 -25.30
C LYS A 417 19.55 -3.03 -24.40
N GLU A 418 19.19 -1.75 -24.32
CA GLU A 418 19.86 -0.79 -23.44
C GLU A 418 19.78 -1.19 -21.95
N ASN A 419 18.65 -1.78 -21.52
CA ASN A 419 18.46 -2.23 -20.15
C ASN A 419 19.20 -3.55 -19.86
N ASN A 420 19.18 -4.50 -20.78
CA ASN A 420 19.89 -5.77 -20.64
C ASN A 420 21.39 -5.58 -20.59
N ASP A 421 21.96 -4.74 -21.44
CA ASP A 421 23.39 -4.44 -21.43
C ASP A 421 23.86 -3.87 -20.06
N ARG A 422 22.98 -3.09 -19.39
CA ARG A 422 23.24 -2.64 -18.02
C ARG A 422 23.06 -3.75 -16.99
N LEU A 423 22.00 -4.57 -17.10
CA LEU A 423 21.64 -5.61 -16.14
C LEU A 423 22.66 -6.75 -16.04
N TYR A 424 23.43 -7.02 -17.09
CA TYR A 424 24.43 -8.10 -17.12
C TYR A 424 25.85 -7.60 -16.82
N SER A 425 26.06 -6.30 -16.61
CA SER A 425 27.37 -5.76 -16.22
C SER A 425 27.71 -6.12 -14.75
N GLU A 426 29.00 -6.28 -14.44
CA GLU A 426 29.46 -6.48 -13.05
C GLU A 426 29.12 -5.28 -12.15
N GLU A 427 29.12 -4.09 -12.74
CA GLU A 427 28.77 -2.85 -12.07
C GLU A 427 27.30 -2.85 -11.62
N TRP A 428 26.39 -3.35 -12.47
CA TRP A 428 24.98 -3.51 -12.12
C TRP A 428 24.79 -4.38 -10.86
N ARG A 429 25.48 -5.52 -10.79
CA ARG A 429 25.35 -6.40 -9.63
C ARG A 429 25.72 -5.70 -8.32
N LYS A 430 26.75 -4.85 -8.34
CA LYS A 430 27.18 -4.06 -7.18
C LYS A 430 26.14 -3.01 -6.80
N ILE A 431 25.60 -2.29 -7.80
CA ILE A 431 24.59 -1.24 -7.58
C ILE A 431 23.26 -1.86 -7.12
N TYR A 432 22.79 -2.91 -7.80
CA TYR A 432 21.53 -3.56 -7.46
C TYR A 432 21.52 -4.22 -6.08
N LYS A 433 22.65 -4.74 -5.60
CA LYS A 433 22.79 -5.21 -4.22
C LYS A 433 22.49 -4.14 -3.19
N LYS A 434 22.71 -2.86 -3.48
CA LYS A 434 22.35 -1.76 -2.57
C LYS A 434 20.84 -1.73 -2.28
N ARG A 435 19.99 -2.23 -3.20
CA ARG A 435 18.53 -2.32 -2.95
C ARG A 435 18.24 -3.14 -1.69
N SER A 436 18.78 -4.34 -1.58
CA SER A 436 18.52 -5.21 -0.42
C SER A 436 18.98 -4.56 0.89
N THR A 437 20.10 -3.87 0.90
CA THR A 437 20.61 -3.17 2.09
C THR A 437 19.84 -1.90 2.43
N CYS A 438 19.14 -1.30 1.48
CA CYS A 438 18.35 -0.07 1.69
C CYS A 438 16.91 -0.36 2.14
N VAL A 439 16.24 -1.36 1.54
CA VAL A 439 14.80 -1.58 1.73
C VAL A 439 14.49 -2.72 2.69
N GLU A 440 15.16 -3.88 2.55
CA GLU A 440 14.88 -5.05 3.38
C GLU A 440 15.01 -4.79 4.87
N PRO A 441 16.06 -4.07 5.36
CA PRO A 441 16.16 -3.72 6.76
C PRO A 441 15.03 -2.79 7.26
N VAL A 442 14.47 -1.97 6.37
CA VAL A 442 13.32 -1.10 6.70
C VAL A 442 12.09 -1.94 6.98
N PHE A 443 11.75 -2.85 6.08
CA PHE A 443 10.61 -3.75 6.29
C PHE A 443 10.86 -4.74 7.43
N GLY A 444 12.09 -5.23 7.58
CA GLY A 444 12.51 -6.04 8.72
C GLY A 444 12.29 -5.30 10.05
N ASN A 445 12.71 -4.04 10.13
CA ASN A 445 12.48 -3.21 11.31
C ASN A 445 10.99 -2.98 11.58
N ILE A 446 10.21 -2.63 10.56
CA ILE A 446 8.77 -2.38 10.71
C ILE A 446 8.04 -3.64 11.16
N LYS A 447 8.31 -4.81 10.56
CA LYS A 447 7.58 -6.05 10.85
C LYS A 447 8.12 -6.81 12.06
N ALA A 448 9.43 -7.00 12.14
CA ALA A 448 10.04 -7.81 13.20
C ALA A 448 10.30 -7.00 14.47
N ASN A 449 10.91 -5.82 14.36
CA ASN A 449 11.28 -5.02 15.54
C ASN A 449 10.13 -4.15 16.06
N LEU A 450 9.34 -3.56 15.16
CA LEU A 450 8.17 -2.76 15.55
C LEU A 450 6.88 -3.58 15.57
N TRP A 451 6.90 -4.86 15.22
CA TRP A 451 5.74 -5.78 15.25
C TRP A 451 4.50 -5.23 14.54
N PHE A 452 4.72 -4.43 13.49
CA PHE A 452 3.64 -3.82 12.73
C PHE A 452 3.25 -4.70 11.54
N GLU A 453 2.45 -5.72 11.80
CA GLU A 453 1.99 -6.67 10.78
C GLU A 453 0.54 -6.40 10.33
N ARG A 454 -0.22 -5.61 11.11
CA ARG A 454 -1.64 -5.34 10.86
C ARG A 454 -1.98 -3.90 11.15
N PHE A 455 -2.74 -3.29 10.23
CA PHE A 455 -3.36 -1.99 10.47
C PHE A 455 -4.43 -2.08 11.56
N LEU A 456 -4.49 -1.08 12.42
CA LEU A 456 -5.55 -0.95 13.43
C LEU A 456 -6.71 -0.14 12.88
N LEU A 457 -6.42 0.79 12.00
CA LEU A 457 -7.41 1.64 11.34
C LEU A 457 -7.95 0.95 10.07
N ARG A 458 -9.09 1.42 9.59
CA ARG A 458 -9.77 0.95 8.39
C ARG A 458 -9.95 2.12 7.45
N TRP A 459 -10.21 1.82 6.17
CA TRP A 459 -10.36 2.75 5.07
C TRP A 459 -9.06 3.45 4.69
N PHE A 460 -8.97 3.72 3.42
CA PHE A 460 -7.74 4.15 2.76
C PHE A 460 -7.03 5.32 3.44
N GLU A 461 -7.74 6.42 3.74
CA GLU A 461 -7.13 7.62 4.31
C GLU A 461 -6.52 7.38 5.70
N TRP A 462 -7.20 6.58 6.53
CA TRP A 462 -6.72 6.28 7.87
C TRP A 462 -5.61 5.22 7.89
N VAL A 463 -5.66 4.27 6.94
CA VAL A 463 -4.57 3.31 6.73
C VAL A 463 -3.31 4.04 6.24
N GLN A 464 -3.46 5.00 5.32
CA GLN A 464 -2.34 5.85 4.89
C GLN A 464 -1.76 6.67 6.06
N THR A 465 -2.63 7.16 6.96
CA THR A 465 -2.21 7.86 8.17
C THR A 465 -1.36 6.96 9.07
N GLU A 466 -1.81 5.74 9.30
CA GLU A 466 -1.11 4.78 10.14
C GLU A 466 0.21 4.34 9.51
N TRP A 467 0.25 4.20 8.18
CA TRP A 467 1.48 3.93 7.44
C TRP A 467 2.48 5.09 7.52
N ASN A 468 2.01 6.33 7.45
CA ASN A 468 2.85 7.50 7.67
C ASN A 468 3.41 7.54 9.10
N LEU A 469 2.60 7.21 10.12
CA LEU A 469 3.04 7.19 11.52
C LEU A 469 4.15 6.16 11.77
N ILE A 470 4.01 4.94 11.25
CA ILE A 470 5.05 3.92 11.42
C ILE A 470 6.32 4.29 10.65
N SER A 471 6.18 4.92 9.47
CA SER A 471 7.30 5.40 8.67
C SER A 471 8.03 6.55 9.37
N ILE A 472 7.30 7.47 10.00
CA ILE A 472 7.86 8.53 10.84
C ILE A 472 8.64 7.94 12.02
N ALA A 473 8.02 6.97 12.72
CA ALA A 473 8.67 6.30 13.86
C ALA A 473 9.97 5.59 13.44
N HIS A 474 9.97 4.93 12.28
CA HIS A 474 11.17 4.32 11.72
C HIS A 474 12.26 5.36 11.44
N ASN A 475 11.92 6.45 10.73
CA ASN A 475 12.87 7.52 10.42
C ASN A 475 13.42 8.20 11.68
N LEU A 476 12.56 8.47 12.67
CA LEU A 476 12.97 9.06 13.95
C LEU A 476 13.95 8.15 14.69
N LYS A 477 13.70 6.84 14.76
CA LYS A 477 14.66 5.89 15.35
C LYS A 477 16.02 5.93 14.66
N LYS A 478 16.05 6.05 13.35
CA LYS A 478 17.31 6.18 12.59
C LYS A 478 18.03 7.49 12.88
N ILE A 479 17.30 8.61 12.91
CA ILE A 479 17.85 9.93 13.21
C ILE A 479 18.38 9.98 14.66
N ILE A 480 17.62 9.43 15.62
CA ILE A 480 18.04 9.37 17.04
C ILE A 480 19.31 8.51 17.17
N LYS A 481 19.32 7.33 16.56
CA LYS A 481 20.51 6.48 16.57
C LYS A 481 21.75 7.18 16.00
N PHE A 482 21.59 7.92 14.91
CA PHE A 482 22.69 8.71 14.32
C PHE A 482 23.16 9.84 15.23
N LYS A 483 22.26 10.49 15.98
CA LYS A 483 22.65 11.53 16.94
C LYS A 483 23.37 10.98 18.18
N LEU A 484 23.18 9.69 18.47
CA LEU A 484 23.80 8.99 19.61
C LEU A 484 25.14 8.29 19.23
N SER A 485 25.43 8.15 17.94
CA SER A 485 26.70 7.64 17.41
C SER A 485 27.72 8.72 17.18
#